data_6784d30e810d8a7fd032218f2735395a
#
_entry.id   6784d30e810d8a7fd032218f2735395a
#
_cell.length_a   1.000
_cell.length_b   1.000
_cell.length_c   1.000
_cell.angle_alpha   90.00
_cell.angle_beta   90.00
_cell.angle_gamma   90.00
#
_symmetry.space_group_name_H-M   'P 1'
#
loop_
_entity.id
_entity.type
_entity.pdbx_description
1 polymer ?
#
loop_
_entity_poly.entity_id
_entity_poly.type
_entity_poly.pdbx_seq_one_letter_code
_entity_poly.pdbx_strand_id
1 'polypeptide(L)'
;MVTTSDTADKVENLLNNGLRNLWYPVVPSWRLTEEPLGITRLNTNIVIWRDKDNIVHALEDRCPHRGARLSLGWNLGDRLACWYHGIEINGEGVVKNVPATDKISIEGKKCINSF
;
A
#
# COMPACT_ATOMS: atom_id res chain seq x y z
N MET A 1 4.14 -18.02 33.91
CA MET A 1 4.90 -18.99 33.11
C MET A 1 4.32 -19.08 31.71
N VAL A 2 5.14 -18.84 30.72
CA VAL A 2 4.71 -18.91 29.32
C VAL A 2 4.66 -20.38 28.91
N THR A 3 3.55 -20.82 28.33
CA THR A 3 3.42 -22.20 27.84
C THR A 3 4.25 -22.38 26.56
N THR A 4 4.64 -23.62 26.24
CA THR A 4 5.33 -23.94 24.99
C THR A 4 4.51 -23.51 23.76
N SER A 5 3.18 -23.62 23.85
CA SER A 5 2.27 -23.21 22.79
C SER A 5 2.35 -21.69 22.53
N ASP A 6 2.33 -20.86 23.59
CA ASP A 6 2.44 -19.40 23.46
C ASP A 6 3.77 -18.98 22.84
N THR A 7 4.87 -19.64 23.22
CA THR A 7 6.18 -19.37 22.65
C THR A 7 6.23 -19.76 21.17
N ALA A 8 5.68 -20.89 20.80
CA ALA A 8 5.62 -21.34 19.41
C ALA A 8 4.79 -20.38 18.57
N ASP A 9 3.63 -19.92 19.07
CA ASP A 9 2.77 -18.98 18.36
C ASP A 9 3.46 -17.63 18.14
N LYS A 10 4.21 -17.12 19.11
CA LYS A 10 5.01 -15.91 18.97
C LYS A 10 6.10 -16.04 17.93
N VAL A 11 6.82 -17.14 17.93
CA VAL A 11 7.87 -17.42 16.94
C VAL A 11 7.26 -17.51 15.54
N GLU A 12 6.18 -18.26 15.38
CA GLU A 12 5.50 -18.40 14.10
C GLU A 12 5.02 -17.05 13.58
N ASN A 13 4.45 -16.20 14.44
CA ASN A 13 4.02 -14.86 14.08
C ASN A 13 5.19 -13.99 13.61
N LEU A 14 6.35 -14.06 14.28
CA LEU A 14 7.54 -13.32 13.86
C LEU A 14 8.07 -13.84 12.52
N LEU A 15 8.03 -15.15 12.27
CA LEU A 15 8.45 -15.73 10.99
C LEU A 15 7.55 -15.31 9.84
N ASN A 16 6.24 -15.20 10.07
CA ASN A 16 5.26 -14.84 9.05
C ASN A 16 5.18 -13.32 8.82
N ASN A 17 5.24 -12.52 9.86
CA ASN A 17 5.02 -11.08 9.80
C ASN A 17 6.30 -10.25 9.95
N GLY A 18 7.41 -10.87 10.39
CA GLY A 18 8.68 -10.20 10.63
C GLY A 18 8.66 -9.24 11.81
N LEU A 19 9.77 -8.55 12.03
CA LEU A 19 9.90 -7.50 13.03
C LEU A 19 9.47 -6.18 12.39
N ARG A 20 8.54 -5.49 13.01
CA ARG A 20 8.05 -4.21 12.53
C ARG A 20 8.92 -3.04 12.99
N ASN A 21 8.74 -1.89 12.36
CA ASN A 21 9.51 -0.66 12.65
C ASN A 21 11.01 -0.80 12.36
N LEU A 22 11.36 -1.64 11.39
CA LEU A 22 12.71 -1.78 10.87
C LEU A 22 12.69 -1.52 9.36
N TRP A 23 13.85 -1.18 8.81
CA TRP A 23 14.01 -1.03 7.37
C TRP A 23 14.28 -2.39 6.74
N TYR A 24 13.57 -2.67 5.65
CA TYR A 24 13.71 -3.92 4.89
C TYR A 24 13.96 -3.61 3.42
N PRO A 25 14.88 -4.33 2.76
CA PRO A 25 14.96 -4.29 1.30
C PRO A 25 13.74 -5.04 0.72
N VAL A 26 13.00 -4.39 -0.16
CA VAL A 26 11.76 -4.98 -0.72
C VAL A 26 11.90 -5.35 -2.19
N VAL A 27 12.45 -4.46 -3.02
CA VAL A 27 12.71 -4.72 -4.44
C VAL A 27 13.92 -3.91 -4.90
N PRO A 28 14.66 -4.38 -5.92
CA PRO A 28 15.69 -3.57 -6.54
C PRO A 28 15.08 -2.34 -7.21
N SER A 29 15.73 -1.19 -7.09
CA SER A 29 15.24 0.07 -7.65
C SER A 29 14.96 0.01 -9.15
N TRP A 30 15.75 -0.75 -9.90
CA TRP A 30 15.60 -0.87 -11.36
C TRP A 30 14.31 -1.59 -11.78
N ARG A 31 13.65 -2.31 -10.86
CA ARG A 31 12.36 -2.96 -11.15
C ARG A 31 11.20 -1.98 -11.10
N LEU A 32 11.37 -0.81 -10.52
CA LEU A 32 10.31 0.19 -10.44
C LEU A 32 10.32 1.03 -11.71
N THR A 33 9.31 0.81 -12.54
CA THR A 33 9.05 1.58 -13.75
C THR A 33 7.92 2.59 -13.49
N GLU A 34 7.29 3.09 -14.53
CA GLU A 34 6.14 3.98 -14.41
C GLU A 34 4.88 3.25 -13.91
N GLU A 35 4.81 1.93 -14.10
CA GLU A 35 3.67 1.15 -13.64
C GLU A 35 3.78 0.86 -12.14
N PRO A 36 2.66 0.95 -11.39
CA PRO A 36 2.65 0.53 -10.00
C PRO A 36 3.00 -0.95 -9.87
N LEU A 37 3.83 -1.29 -8.91
CA LEU A 37 4.24 -2.67 -8.63
C LEU A 37 3.60 -3.15 -7.34
N GLY A 38 2.81 -4.22 -7.42
CA GLY A 38 2.24 -4.89 -6.25
C GLY A 38 3.17 -5.99 -5.75
N ILE A 39 3.48 -5.97 -4.47
CA ILE A 39 4.31 -6.98 -3.81
C ILE A 39 3.68 -7.37 -2.47
N THR A 40 4.09 -8.53 -1.95
CA THR A 40 3.74 -8.96 -0.60
C THR A 40 5.02 -9.11 0.21
N ARG A 41 5.12 -8.40 1.32
CA ARG A 41 6.25 -8.49 2.25
C ARG A 41 5.73 -8.46 3.67
N LEU A 42 6.31 -9.30 4.54
CA LEU A 42 5.89 -9.40 5.94
C LEU A 42 4.38 -9.58 6.09
N ASN A 43 3.80 -10.42 5.24
CA ASN A 43 2.36 -10.71 5.20
C ASN A 43 1.48 -9.46 4.92
N THR A 44 2.04 -8.47 4.28
CA THR A 44 1.34 -7.24 3.90
C THR A 44 1.42 -7.03 2.40
N ASN A 45 0.29 -6.74 1.76
CA ASN A 45 0.24 -6.38 0.35
C ASN A 45 0.56 -4.90 0.22
N ILE A 46 1.57 -4.59 -0.58
CA ILE A 46 2.11 -3.24 -0.74
C ILE A 46 2.13 -2.89 -2.22
N VAL A 47 1.71 -1.68 -2.57
CA VAL A 47 1.93 -1.10 -3.89
C VAL A 47 3.07 -0.10 -3.80
N ILE A 48 4.02 -0.19 -4.73
CA ILE A 48 5.17 0.72 -4.82
C ILE A 48 5.15 1.36 -6.20
N TRP A 49 5.41 2.65 -6.26
CA TRP A 49 5.52 3.37 -7.54
C TRP A 49 6.45 4.57 -7.44
N ARG A 50 6.89 5.06 -8.60
CA ARG A 50 7.64 6.32 -8.71
C ARG A 50 6.70 7.41 -9.19
N ASP A 51 6.76 8.57 -8.54
CA ASP A 51 6.04 9.73 -9.03
C ASP A 51 6.80 10.43 -10.18
N LYS A 52 6.21 11.50 -10.70
CA LYS A 52 6.81 12.29 -11.78
C LYS A 52 8.16 12.93 -11.41
N ASP A 53 8.42 13.11 -10.12
CA ASP A 53 9.67 13.66 -9.60
C ASP A 53 10.67 12.55 -9.23
N ASN A 54 10.40 11.32 -9.66
CA ASN A 54 11.24 10.15 -9.41
C ASN A 54 11.33 9.75 -7.93
N ILE A 55 10.37 10.16 -7.12
CA ILE A 55 10.27 9.79 -5.72
C ILE A 55 9.46 8.49 -5.60
N VAL A 56 9.98 7.55 -4.82
CA VAL A 56 9.33 6.26 -4.59
C VAL A 56 8.34 6.38 -3.43
N HIS A 57 7.13 5.86 -3.65
CA HIS A 57 6.09 5.78 -2.65
C HIS A 57 5.67 4.33 -2.42
N ALA A 58 5.26 4.01 -1.21
CA ALA A 58 4.74 2.71 -0.85
C ALA A 58 3.49 2.87 0.01
N LEU A 59 2.41 2.21 -0.39
CA LEU A 59 1.13 2.23 0.32
C LEU A 59 0.62 0.80 0.51
N GLU A 60 -0.34 0.62 1.43
CA GLU A 60 -1.14 -0.59 1.43
C GLU A 60 -1.80 -0.76 0.06
N ASP A 61 -1.72 -1.97 -0.51
CA ASP A 61 -2.28 -2.26 -1.83
C ASP A 61 -3.77 -2.56 -1.76
N ARG A 62 -4.53 -1.56 -1.35
CA ARG A 62 -6.00 -1.63 -1.32
C ARG A 62 -6.61 -0.25 -1.47
N CYS A 63 -7.69 -0.18 -2.25
CA CYS A 63 -8.48 1.02 -2.35
C CYS A 63 -9.39 1.14 -1.11
N PRO A 64 -9.46 2.31 -0.47
CA PRO A 64 -10.29 2.49 0.73
C PRO A 64 -11.80 2.32 0.47
N HIS A 65 -12.23 2.41 -0.79
CA HIS A 65 -13.63 2.28 -1.14
C HIS A 65 -14.11 0.83 -1.06
N ARG A 66 -13.46 -0.10 -1.78
CA ARG A 66 -13.89 -1.50 -1.85
C ARG A 66 -12.75 -2.52 -1.79
N GLY A 67 -11.58 -2.11 -1.36
CA GLY A 67 -10.44 -3.01 -1.21
C GLY A 67 -9.81 -3.51 -2.51
N ALA A 68 -10.14 -2.92 -3.66
CA ALA A 68 -9.48 -3.25 -4.92
C ALA A 68 -7.99 -2.96 -4.83
N ARG A 69 -7.17 -3.76 -5.53
CA ARG A 69 -5.73 -3.55 -5.50
C ARG A 69 -5.34 -2.30 -6.28
N LEU A 70 -4.67 -1.38 -5.61
CA LEU A 70 -4.16 -0.14 -6.23
C LEU A 70 -3.08 -0.43 -7.27
N SER A 71 -2.34 -1.52 -7.12
CA SER A 71 -1.32 -1.94 -8.09
C SER A 71 -1.88 -2.29 -9.46
N LEU A 72 -3.17 -2.53 -9.58
CA LEU A 72 -3.86 -2.75 -10.86
C LEU A 72 -4.32 -1.45 -11.51
N GLY A 73 -4.17 -0.32 -10.86
CA GLY A 73 -4.58 0.97 -11.36
C GLY A 73 -3.51 1.69 -12.15
N TRP A 74 -3.58 3.00 -12.16
CA TRP A 74 -2.71 3.85 -12.98
C TRP A 74 -1.92 4.82 -12.11
N ASN A 75 -0.69 5.06 -12.55
CA ASN A 75 0.15 6.11 -12.00
C ASN A 75 -0.10 7.40 -12.78
N LEU A 76 -0.67 8.40 -12.12
CA LEU A 76 -0.98 9.69 -12.73
C LEU A 76 0.13 10.72 -12.56
N GLY A 77 1.27 10.33 -11.99
CA GLY A 77 2.42 11.22 -11.77
C GLY A 77 2.59 11.63 -10.33
N ASP A 78 1.57 12.15 -9.70
CA ASP A 78 1.59 12.56 -8.28
C ASP A 78 0.67 11.72 -7.39
N ARG A 79 -0.07 10.78 -7.99
CA ARG A 79 -1.02 9.92 -7.29
C ARG A 79 -1.32 8.67 -8.10
N LEU A 80 -1.93 7.68 -7.43
CA LEU A 80 -2.48 6.50 -8.09
C LEU A 80 -3.98 6.64 -8.28
N ALA A 81 -4.49 6.15 -9.41
CA ALA A 81 -5.92 6.04 -9.67
C ALA A 81 -6.34 4.57 -9.56
N CYS A 82 -7.35 4.29 -8.75
CA CYS A 82 -7.91 2.95 -8.63
C CYS A 82 -8.61 2.54 -9.93
N TRP A 83 -8.33 1.34 -10.42
CA TRP A 83 -8.91 0.85 -11.68
C TRP A 83 -10.43 0.62 -11.57
N TYR A 84 -10.93 0.41 -10.34
CA TYR A 84 -12.32 0.01 -10.17
C TYR A 84 -13.29 1.18 -10.24
N HIS A 85 -13.04 2.28 -9.54
CA HIS A 85 -13.93 3.46 -9.55
C HIS A 85 -13.20 4.79 -9.75
N GLY A 86 -11.91 4.74 -10.04
CA GLY A 86 -11.15 5.95 -10.32
C GLY A 86 -10.83 6.82 -9.12
N ILE A 87 -10.95 6.31 -7.91
CA ILE A 87 -10.51 7.04 -6.71
C ILE A 87 -9.02 7.28 -6.80
N GLU A 88 -8.59 8.53 -6.55
CA GLU A 88 -7.20 8.94 -6.64
C GLU A 88 -6.61 9.14 -5.26
N ILE A 89 -5.45 8.54 -5.03
CA ILE A 89 -4.77 8.49 -3.73
C ILE A 89 -3.31 8.91 -3.93
N ASN A 90 -2.82 9.83 -3.10
CA ASN A 90 -1.44 10.30 -3.17
C ASN A 90 -0.47 9.37 -2.42
N GLY A 91 0.83 9.71 -2.45
CA GLY A 91 1.89 8.92 -1.81
C GLY A 91 1.81 8.84 -0.30
N GLU A 92 1.01 9.66 0.33
CA GLU A 92 0.80 9.65 1.78
C GLU A 92 -0.45 8.85 2.20
N GLY A 93 -1.18 8.27 1.24
CA GLY A 93 -2.40 7.54 1.50
C GLY A 93 -3.64 8.42 1.64
N VAL A 94 -3.55 9.67 1.23
CA VAL A 94 -4.66 10.64 1.29
C VAL A 94 -5.46 10.57 0.01
N VAL A 95 -6.78 10.46 0.13
CA VAL A 95 -7.68 10.49 -1.02
C VAL A 95 -7.76 11.90 -1.57
N LYS A 96 -7.40 12.07 -2.84
CA LYS A 96 -7.35 13.39 -3.51
C LYS A 96 -8.53 13.65 -4.41
N ASN A 97 -9.17 12.61 -4.92
CA ASN A 97 -10.32 12.76 -5.80
C ASN A 97 -11.22 11.54 -5.70
N VAL A 98 -12.50 11.79 -5.62
CA VAL A 98 -13.55 10.76 -5.67
C VAL A 98 -14.43 11.07 -6.85
N PRO A 99 -14.74 10.11 -7.74
CA PRO A 99 -15.64 10.35 -8.86
C PRO A 99 -16.97 10.95 -8.41
N ALA A 100 -17.51 11.85 -9.21
CA ALA A 100 -18.71 12.63 -8.85
C ALA A 100 -19.96 11.78 -8.53
N THR A 101 -20.00 10.56 -9.03
CA THR A 101 -21.09 9.61 -8.78
C THR A 101 -21.03 8.97 -7.40
N ASP A 102 -19.85 8.93 -6.80
CA ASP A 102 -19.60 8.32 -5.49
C ASP A 102 -19.45 9.41 -4.44
N LYS A 103 -20.55 9.87 -3.89
CA LYS A 103 -20.55 10.90 -2.84
C LYS A 103 -20.10 10.32 -1.50
N ILE A 104 -18.86 9.84 -1.46
CA ILE A 104 -18.27 9.31 -0.24
C ILE A 104 -17.44 10.41 0.41
N SER A 105 -17.66 10.63 1.68
CA SER A 105 -17.03 11.71 2.46
C SER A 105 -15.60 11.36 2.89
N ILE A 106 -14.78 10.78 1.99
CA ILE A 106 -13.40 10.40 2.29
C ILE A 106 -12.36 11.28 1.61
N GLU A 107 -12.77 12.16 0.71
CA GLU A 107 -11.85 13.06 0.01
C GLU A 107 -11.11 13.95 1.02
N GLY A 108 -9.81 14.05 0.87
CA GLY A 108 -8.96 14.79 1.79
C GLY A 108 -8.54 14.02 3.03
N LYS A 109 -9.03 12.80 3.24
CA LYS A 109 -8.69 11.98 4.41
C LYS A 109 -7.60 10.96 4.09
N LYS A 110 -6.75 10.69 5.08
CA LYS A 110 -5.81 9.58 5.01
C LYS A 110 -6.56 8.29 5.31
N CYS A 111 -6.74 7.44 4.29
CA CYS A 111 -7.56 6.24 4.39
C CYS A 111 -6.76 4.94 4.34
N ILE A 112 -5.50 4.98 3.91
CA ILE A 112 -4.62 3.81 3.86
C ILE A 112 -3.25 4.15 4.41
N ASN A 113 -2.54 3.13 4.92
CA ASN A 113 -1.21 3.32 5.47
C ASN A 113 -0.18 3.57 4.38
N SER A 114 0.72 4.49 4.64
CA SER A 114 1.94 4.73 3.85
C SER A 114 3.15 4.20 4.62
N PHE A 115 4.20 3.84 3.90
CA PHE A 115 5.41 3.25 4.47
C PHE A 115 6.66 4.06 4.12
#